data_3667451064f0f9b8216b7e140c915806
#
_entry.id   3667451064f0f9b8216b7e140c915806
#
_cell.length_a   1.000
_cell.length_b   1.000
_cell.length_c   1.000
_cell.angle_alpha   90.00
_cell.angle_beta   90.00
_cell.angle_gamma   90.00
#
_symmetry.space_group_name_H-M   'P 1'
#
loop_
_entity.id
_entity.type
_entity.pdbx_description
1 polymer ?
#
loop_
_entity_poly.entity_id
_entity_poly.type
_entity_poly.pdbx_seq_one_letter_code
_entity_poly.pdbx_strand_id
1 'polypeptide(L)'
;LPVCADAHGFVVNKDLFEKYDIPLPTDYESFVSACQTFDKVGIRGFTADYYYDYTCMETLQGLSASELSSVDGRKWRTTYSDPDNTKREGLDSTVWPKAFERMEQFIQDTGLSQDDLDMNYDDIVEMYQSGKLAMYFGTSAGVKMFQDQGINTTFLPFFQENGEKWIMTTPYFQVALNSNLTKDETRRKKAMKVLDTMLSADAQNRIVYDGQDLLSYSQDVDLQLTEYLKDVKPVIEENHMYIRIASNDFFSVSKDVVSKMISGEYDAGQAYQSFDSQLLEEKSTSEKVVLDSQKSYSNRFHSSGGNAAYSVMANTLRGIYGSDVLIATGNSFTGNVLKAGYTEKMAGDMIMPNELSAYSSKMSGAELKEAVKNFVEGYEGGFTPFNRGSLPVLSGISVEVKETDDDYTLSKVTKDGKQIQDNDTFTVTCLAIPKHMEAYPADDNIVFDGGNTSVDDTWTGYISDGDAVLAEPEDYMTLR
;
A
#
# COMPACT_ATOMS: atom_id res chain seq x y z
N LEU A 1 -7.00 -5.14 17.35
CA LEU A 1 -7.84 -6.26 16.98
C LEU A 1 -8.18 -6.18 15.49
N PRO A 2 -7.96 -7.23 14.68
CA PRO A 2 -8.49 -7.27 13.32
C PRO A 2 -10.03 -7.36 13.37
N VAL A 3 -10.69 -6.66 12.45
CA VAL A 3 -12.15 -6.68 12.32
C VAL A 3 -12.57 -7.58 11.17
N CYS A 4 -11.87 -7.46 10.03
CA CYS A 4 -12.09 -8.28 8.86
C CYS A 4 -10.79 -8.49 8.09
N ALA A 5 -10.81 -9.35 7.10
CA ALA A 5 -9.67 -9.69 6.25
C ALA A 5 -10.07 -9.80 4.78
N ASP A 6 -9.14 -9.49 3.89
CA ASP A 6 -9.25 -9.84 2.47
C ASP A 6 -8.83 -11.30 2.25
N ALA A 7 -9.40 -11.91 1.21
CA ALA A 7 -8.85 -13.11 0.61
C ALA A 7 -8.03 -12.73 -0.62
N HIS A 8 -6.78 -13.20 -0.69
CA HIS A 8 -5.91 -13.04 -1.85
C HIS A 8 -5.80 -14.36 -2.59
N GLY A 9 -5.90 -14.30 -3.92
CA GLY A 9 -5.90 -15.45 -4.81
C GLY A 9 -6.02 -15.00 -6.27
N PHE A 10 -6.76 -15.75 -7.07
CA PHE A 10 -6.93 -15.45 -8.51
C PHE A 10 -8.32 -14.89 -8.79
N VAL A 11 -8.37 -13.72 -9.41
CA VAL A 11 -9.59 -13.11 -9.95
C VAL A 11 -9.75 -13.57 -11.40
N VAL A 12 -10.92 -14.11 -11.75
CA VAL A 12 -11.13 -14.87 -12.99
C VAL A 12 -12.31 -14.34 -13.77
N ASN A 13 -12.09 -14.00 -15.04
CA ASN A 13 -13.11 -13.54 -15.98
C ASN A 13 -13.87 -14.73 -16.58
N LYS A 14 -14.99 -15.11 -15.97
CA LYS A 14 -15.82 -16.25 -16.44
C LYS A 14 -16.37 -16.07 -17.83
N ASP A 15 -16.65 -14.84 -18.26
CA ASP A 15 -17.16 -14.58 -19.61
C ASP A 15 -16.17 -15.05 -20.69
N LEU A 16 -14.86 -14.91 -20.42
CA LEU A 16 -13.83 -15.42 -21.32
C LEU A 16 -13.75 -16.94 -21.32
N PHE A 17 -13.84 -17.57 -20.14
CA PHE A 17 -13.87 -19.04 -20.03
C PHE A 17 -15.07 -19.64 -20.78
N GLU A 18 -16.25 -19.07 -20.60
CA GLU A 18 -17.46 -19.47 -21.29
C GLU A 18 -17.34 -19.23 -22.81
N LYS A 19 -16.85 -18.08 -23.23
CA LYS A 19 -16.70 -17.70 -24.64
C LYS A 19 -15.79 -18.65 -25.42
N TYR A 20 -14.73 -19.13 -24.80
CA TYR A 20 -13.73 -19.99 -25.42
C TYR A 20 -13.87 -21.46 -25.07
N ASP A 21 -14.96 -21.85 -24.39
CA ASP A 21 -15.24 -23.23 -23.94
C ASP A 21 -14.09 -23.85 -23.14
N ILE A 22 -13.47 -23.02 -22.24
CA ILE A 22 -12.40 -23.44 -21.36
C ILE A 22 -13.00 -23.69 -19.97
N PRO A 23 -12.78 -24.86 -19.33
CA PRO A 23 -13.27 -25.10 -18.00
C PRO A 23 -12.53 -24.24 -16.96
N LEU A 24 -13.25 -23.80 -15.92
CA LEU A 24 -12.61 -23.11 -14.79
C LEU A 24 -11.58 -24.01 -14.10
N PRO A 25 -10.42 -23.47 -13.71
CA PRO A 25 -9.39 -24.24 -13.02
C PRO A 25 -9.89 -24.80 -11.67
N THR A 26 -9.54 -26.03 -11.39
CA THR A 26 -9.84 -26.74 -10.13
C THR A 26 -8.60 -27.19 -9.37
N ASP A 27 -7.45 -27.16 -10.04
CA ASP A 27 -6.13 -27.51 -9.57
C ASP A 27 -5.06 -26.76 -10.36
N TYR A 28 -3.80 -26.92 -9.99
CA TYR A 28 -2.69 -26.24 -10.65
C TYR A 28 -2.52 -26.62 -12.11
N GLU A 29 -2.68 -27.91 -12.47
CA GLU A 29 -2.53 -28.38 -13.86
C GLU A 29 -3.57 -27.75 -14.77
N SER A 30 -4.84 -27.72 -14.33
CA SER A 30 -5.92 -27.07 -15.09
C SER A 30 -5.77 -25.54 -15.15
N PHE A 31 -5.18 -24.90 -14.13
CA PHE A 31 -4.82 -23.48 -14.14
C PHE A 31 -3.78 -23.19 -15.24
N VAL A 32 -2.70 -23.93 -15.27
CA VAL A 32 -1.64 -23.80 -16.30
C VAL A 32 -2.20 -24.06 -17.69
N SER A 33 -3.00 -25.13 -17.84
CA SER A 33 -3.66 -25.46 -19.11
C SER A 33 -4.56 -24.32 -19.62
N ALA A 34 -5.31 -23.67 -18.72
CA ALA A 34 -6.13 -22.52 -19.07
C ALA A 34 -5.26 -21.33 -19.54
N CYS A 35 -4.19 -20.99 -18.80
CA CYS A 35 -3.26 -19.94 -19.20
C CYS A 35 -2.73 -20.16 -20.62
N GLN A 36 -2.18 -21.34 -20.89
CA GLN A 36 -1.62 -21.69 -22.20
C GLN A 36 -2.66 -21.73 -23.31
N THR A 37 -3.92 -22.03 -22.99
CA THR A 37 -4.99 -22.05 -23.98
C THR A 37 -5.42 -20.65 -24.36
N PHE A 38 -5.52 -19.73 -23.39
CA PHE A 38 -5.82 -18.32 -23.65
C PHE A 38 -4.69 -17.65 -24.46
N ASP A 39 -3.44 -17.90 -24.12
CA ASP A 39 -2.29 -17.33 -24.85
C ASP A 39 -2.30 -17.73 -26.34
N LYS A 40 -2.70 -18.98 -26.68
CA LYS A 40 -2.84 -19.44 -28.06
C LYS A 40 -3.91 -18.70 -28.87
N VAL A 41 -4.90 -18.13 -28.20
CA VAL A 41 -5.97 -17.34 -28.85
C VAL A 41 -5.73 -15.83 -28.73
N GLY A 42 -4.56 -15.42 -28.24
CA GLY A 42 -4.15 -14.01 -28.16
C GLY A 42 -4.76 -13.25 -26.99
N ILE A 43 -5.18 -13.97 -25.95
CA ILE A 43 -5.63 -13.41 -24.68
C ILE A 43 -4.59 -13.78 -23.63
N ARG A 44 -4.13 -12.81 -22.86
CA ARG A 44 -3.20 -13.08 -21.75
C ARG A 44 -3.88 -14.01 -20.74
N GLY A 45 -3.35 -15.21 -20.53
CA GLY A 45 -3.93 -16.18 -19.61
C GLY A 45 -3.84 -15.73 -18.16
N PHE A 46 -2.65 -15.26 -17.75
CA PHE A 46 -2.40 -14.77 -16.41
C PHE A 46 -1.33 -13.68 -16.40
N THR A 47 -1.51 -12.66 -15.57
CA THR A 47 -0.47 -11.73 -15.10
C THR A 47 -0.91 -11.09 -13.79
N ALA A 48 -0.15 -10.13 -13.26
CA ALA A 48 -0.50 -9.32 -12.11
C ALA A 48 0.23 -7.97 -12.18
N ASP A 49 -0.07 -7.09 -11.24
CA ASP A 49 0.55 -5.77 -11.09
C ASP A 49 1.95 -5.87 -10.45
N TYR A 50 2.86 -6.58 -11.14
CA TYR A 50 4.22 -6.83 -10.66
C TYR A 50 5.10 -5.58 -10.57
N TYR A 51 4.60 -4.43 -10.99
CA TYR A 51 5.21 -3.15 -10.67
C TYR A 51 5.36 -2.93 -9.16
N TYR A 52 4.47 -3.50 -8.35
CA TYR A 52 4.45 -3.33 -6.90
C TYR A 52 5.19 -4.44 -6.15
N ASP A 53 5.82 -4.06 -5.04
CA ASP A 53 6.56 -4.96 -4.16
C ASP A 53 5.65 -5.97 -3.44
N TYR A 54 4.44 -5.52 -3.03
CA TYR A 54 3.48 -6.39 -2.36
C TYR A 54 3.03 -7.54 -3.27
N THR A 55 2.85 -7.33 -4.57
CA THR A 55 2.45 -8.38 -5.50
C THR A 55 3.54 -9.44 -5.66
N CYS A 56 4.81 -9.02 -5.76
CA CYS A 56 5.95 -9.93 -5.79
C CYS A 56 5.99 -10.80 -4.54
N MET A 57 5.88 -10.18 -3.37
CA MET A 57 5.91 -10.85 -2.08
C MET A 57 4.70 -11.79 -1.89
N GLU A 58 3.52 -11.35 -2.26
CA GLU A 58 2.28 -12.10 -2.06
C GLU A 58 2.18 -13.30 -3.01
N THR A 59 2.63 -13.16 -4.25
CA THR A 59 2.68 -14.29 -5.19
C THR A 59 3.61 -15.38 -4.66
N LEU A 60 4.84 -15.03 -4.25
CA LEU A 60 5.80 -15.98 -3.68
C LEU A 60 5.22 -16.74 -2.47
N GLN A 61 4.61 -16.01 -1.53
CA GLN A 61 4.05 -16.62 -0.32
C GLN A 61 2.76 -17.39 -0.59
N GLY A 62 1.88 -16.89 -1.45
CA GLY A 62 0.59 -17.51 -1.76
C GLY A 62 0.74 -18.86 -2.47
N LEU A 63 1.68 -18.95 -3.43
CA LEU A 63 2.00 -20.19 -4.13
C LEU A 63 2.59 -21.27 -3.21
N SER A 64 3.11 -20.88 -2.06
CA SER A 64 3.81 -21.75 -1.11
C SER A 64 3.14 -21.77 0.26
N ALA A 65 1.87 -21.40 0.34
CA ALA A 65 1.15 -21.24 1.60
C ALA A 65 1.09 -22.52 2.44
N SER A 66 0.99 -23.69 1.81
CA SER A 66 0.99 -24.97 2.53
C SER A 66 2.34 -25.27 3.17
N GLU A 67 3.45 -25.07 2.44
CA GLU A 67 4.81 -25.25 2.96
C GLU A 67 5.11 -24.26 4.08
N LEU A 68 4.79 -22.99 3.87
CA LEU A 68 4.98 -21.94 4.87
C LEU A 68 4.10 -22.11 6.11
N SER A 69 3.00 -22.86 5.99
CA SER A 69 2.11 -23.25 7.10
C SER A 69 2.47 -24.60 7.71
N SER A 70 3.48 -25.30 7.23
CA SER A 70 4.00 -26.54 7.83
C SER A 70 4.53 -26.31 9.25
N VAL A 71 4.87 -27.38 9.96
CA VAL A 71 5.46 -27.28 11.31
C VAL A 71 6.74 -26.44 11.29
N ASP A 72 7.61 -26.70 10.32
CA ASP A 72 8.89 -26.00 10.20
C ASP A 72 8.68 -24.54 9.75
N GLY A 73 7.79 -24.30 8.80
CA GLY A 73 7.43 -22.94 8.38
C GLY A 73 6.87 -22.09 9.50
N ARG A 74 5.96 -22.64 10.31
CA ARG A 74 5.41 -21.94 11.49
C ARG A 74 6.46 -21.70 12.57
N LYS A 75 7.35 -22.65 12.80
CA LYS A 75 8.44 -22.51 13.75
C LYS A 75 9.37 -21.37 13.33
N TRP A 76 9.81 -21.38 12.07
CA TRP A 76 10.64 -20.32 11.52
C TRP A 76 9.93 -18.96 11.63
N ARG A 77 8.67 -18.88 11.21
CA ARG A 77 7.90 -17.64 11.26
C ARG A 77 7.80 -17.06 12.67
N THR A 78 7.58 -17.93 13.68
CA THR A 78 7.51 -17.50 15.09
C THR A 78 8.82 -16.85 15.52
N THR A 79 9.95 -17.44 15.15
CA THR A 79 11.28 -16.90 15.45
C THR A 79 11.56 -15.62 14.67
N TYR A 80 11.20 -15.60 13.38
CA TYR A 80 11.40 -14.43 12.51
C TYR A 80 10.58 -13.21 12.96
N SER A 81 9.35 -13.41 13.40
CA SER A 81 8.42 -12.34 13.81
C SER A 81 8.57 -11.93 15.28
N ASP A 82 9.45 -12.57 16.04
CA ASP A 82 9.67 -12.22 17.44
C ASP A 82 10.43 -10.88 17.55
N PRO A 83 9.82 -9.82 18.09
CA PRO A 83 10.45 -8.51 18.20
C PRO A 83 11.64 -8.51 19.16
N ASP A 84 11.69 -9.46 20.10
CA ASP A 84 12.78 -9.60 21.08
C ASP A 84 13.94 -10.46 20.53
N ASN A 85 13.76 -11.07 19.35
CA ASN A 85 14.79 -11.88 18.71
C ASN A 85 15.84 -11.01 18.02
N THR A 86 16.86 -10.63 18.75
CA THR A 86 18.02 -9.87 18.22
C THR A 86 18.93 -10.68 17.30
N LYS A 87 18.72 -12.01 17.25
CA LYS A 87 19.45 -12.92 16.35
C LYS A 87 18.47 -13.42 15.29
N ARG A 88 18.03 -12.56 14.38
CA ARG A 88 17.28 -13.07 13.25
C ARG A 88 18.09 -14.15 12.56
N GLU A 89 17.53 -15.30 12.49
CA GLU A 89 17.98 -16.34 11.58
C GLU A 89 17.56 -15.88 10.17
N GLY A 90 18.30 -16.27 9.17
CA GLY A 90 17.89 -16.10 7.77
C GLY A 90 16.64 -16.91 7.45
N LEU A 91 16.36 -17.08 6.17
CA LEU A 91 15.27 -17.92 5.71
C LEU A 91 15.49 -19.38 6.10
N ASP A 92 14.45 -20.10 6.52
CA ASP A 92 14.55 -21.52 6.82
C ASP A 92 14.97 -22.33 5.58
N SER A 93 16.07 -23.07 5.71
CA SER A 93 16.67 -23.83 4.61
C SER A 93 15.89 -25.07 4.17
N THR A 94 14.81 -25.43 4.87
CA THR A 94 13.97 -26.60 4.53
C THR A 94 12.68 -26.21 3.84
N VAL A 95 12.20 -25.00 4.07
CA VAL A 95 10.90 -24.49 3.57
C VAL A 95 11.08 -23.53 2.40
N TRP A 96 11.93 -22.52 2.56
CA TRP A 96 12.03 -21.44 1.57
C TRP A 96 12.64 -21.83 0.23
N PRO A 97 13.61 -22.76 0.12
CA PRO A 97 14.06 -23.21 -1.19
C PRO A 97 12.92 -23.72 -2.07
N LYS A 98 11.99 -24.50 -1.48
CA LYS A 98 10.80 -24.99 -2.20
C LYS A 98 9.87 -23.86 -2.65
N ALA A 99 9.75 -22.80 -1.84
CA ALA A 99 8.93 -21.65 -2.22
C ALA A 99 9.50 -20.96 -3.47
N PHE A 100 10.83 -20.83 -3.57
CA PHE A 100 11.48 -20.26 -4.76
C PHE A 100 11.41 -21.23 -5.96
N GLU A 101 11.58 -22.55 -5.77
CA GLU A 101 11.38 -23.55 -6.81
C GLU A 101 9.93 -23.48 -7.36
N ARG A 102 8.97 -23.33 -6.47
CA ARG A 102 7.56 -23.17 -6.84
C ARG A 102 7.30 -21.88 -7.64
N MET A 103 7.92 -20.77 -7.23
CA MET A 103 7.81 -19.50 -7.94
C MET A 103 8.44 -19.58 -9.34
N GLU A 104 9.63 -20.21 -9.47
CA GLU A 104 10.28 -20.44 -10.76
C GLU A 104 9.40 -21.25 -11.71
N GLN A 105 8.81 -22.35 -11.21
CA GLN A 105 7.90 -23.18 -11.98
C GLN A 105 6.66 -22.38 -12.43
N PHE A 106 6.10 -21.58 -11.53
CA PHE A 106 4.93 -20.75 -11.84
C PHE A 106 5.25 -19.71 -12.93
N ILE A 107 6.41 -19.06 -12.87
CA ILE A 107 6.86 -18.11 -13.90
C ILE A 107 6.93 -18.79 -15.26
N GLN A 108 7.54 -19.99 -15.33
CA GLN A 108 7.68 -20.76 -16.57
C GLN A 108 6.33 -21.21 -17.12
N ASP A 109 5.45 -21.72 -16.26
CA ASP A 109 4.15 -22.27 -16.64
C ASP A 109 3.15 -21.20 -17.10
N THR A 110 3.23 -19.99 -16.54
CA THR A 110 2.34 -18.86 -16.87
C THR A 110 2.92 -17.93 -17.94
N GLY A 111 4.21 -18.11 -18.30
CA GLY A 111 4.88 -17.29 -19.29
C GLY A 111 5.10 -15.83 -18.81
N LEU A 112 5.24 -15.60 -17.51
CA LEU A 112 5.65 -14.29 -16.98
C LEU A 112 7.02 -13.91 -17.52
N SER A 113 7.22 -12.65 -17.82
CA SER A 113 8.41 -12.12 -18.48
C SER A 113 8.71 -10.68 -18.04
N GLN A 114 9.79 -10.11 -18.55
CA GLN A 114 10.19 -8.72 -18.30
C GLN A 114 9.05 -7.72 -18.54
N ASP A 115 8.19 -7.97 -19.53
CA ASP A 115 7.07 -7.06 -19.88
C ASP A 115 6.01 -6.99 -18.76
N ASP A 116 5.92 -8.02 -17.92
CA ASP A 116 4.96 -8.05 -16.80
C ASP A 116 5.45 -7.21 -15.60
N LEU A 117 6.74 -6.85 -15.52
CA LEU A 117 7.31 -6.11 -14.40
C LEU A 117 6.93 -4.63 -14.38
N ASP A 118 6.54 -4.09 -15.52
CA ASP A 118 6.12 -2.69 -15.66
C ASP A 118 4.60 -2.52 -15.51
N MET A 119 3.85 -3.63 -15.40
CA MET A 119 2.40 -3.60 -15.25
C MET A 119 1.99 -3.14 -13.85
N ASN A 120 1.25 -2.05 -13.79
CA ASN A 120 0.61 -1.54 -12.59
C ASN A 120 -0.87 -1.97 -12.51
N TYR A 121 -1.56 -1.61 -11.44
CA TYR A 121 -2.95 -2.00 -11.21
C TYR A 121 -3.91 -1.46 -12.29
N ASP A 122 -3.69 -0.23 -12.78
CA ASP A 122 -4.55 0.38 -13.80
C ASP A 122 -4.42 -0.38 -15.13
N ASP A 123 -3.21 -0.85 -15.49
CA ASP A 123 -2.98 -1.70 -16.66
C ASP A 123 -3.74 -3.03 -16.56
N ILE A 124 -3.69 -3.67 -15.38
CA ILE A 124 -4.44 -4.90 -15.11
C ILE A 124 -5.95 -4.67 -15.26
N VAL A 125 -6.46 -3.59 -14.68
CA VAL A 125 -7.88 -3.23 -14.77
C VAL A 125 -8.30 -3.00 -16.23
N GLU A 126 -7.52 -2.25 -17.01
CA GLU A 126 -7.80 -2.00 -18.42
C GLU A 126 -7.81 -3.29 -19.24
N MET A 127 -6.80 -4.15 -19.06
CA MET A 127 -6.72 -5.44 -19.77
C MET A 127 -7.88 -6.35 -19.42
N TYR A 128 -8.24 -6.43 -18.16
CA TYR A 128 -9.34 -7.27 -17.70
C TYR A 128 -10.69 -6.77 -18.21
N GLN A 129 -10.97 -5.47 -18.12
CA GLN A 129 -12.20 -4.85 -18.62
C GLN A 129 -12.33 -4.98 -20.16
N SER A 130 -11.22 -4.87 -20.88
CA SER A 130 -11.22 -5.02 -22.34
C SER A 130 -11.26 -6.47 -22.82
N GLY A 131 -11.31 -7.46 -21.91
CA GLY A 131 -11.32 -8.88 -22.23
C GLY A 131 -10.01 -9.40 -22.83
N LYS A 132 -8.90 -8.74 -22.52
CA LYS A 132 -7.54 -9.15 -22.95
C LYS A 132 -6.79 -9.96 -21.90
N LEU A 133 -7.34 -10.09 -20.68
CA LEU A 133 -6.76 -10.81 -19.57
C LEU A 133 -7.79 -11.76 -18.96
N ALA A 134 -7.46 -13.05 -18.86
CA ALA A 134 -8.37 -14.05 -18.35
C ALA A 134 -8.35 -14.18 -16.83
N MET A 135 -7.17 -14.11 -16.23
CA MET A 135 -6.96 -14.25 -14.78
C MET A 135 -5.85 -13.32 -14.32
N TYR A 136 -6.00 -12.78 -13.11
CA TYR A 136 -4.92 -12.05 -12.47
C TYR A 136 -4.86 -12.36 -10.97
N PHE A 137 -3.68 -12.14 -10.36
CA PHE A 137 -3.56 -12.16 -8.91
C PHE A 137 -4.21 -10.91 -8.32
N GLY A 138 -5.11 -11.11 -7.34
CA GLY A 138 -5.84 -10.00 -6.72
C GLY A 138 -6.58 -10.42 -5.46
N THR A 139 -7.45 -9.54 -4.99
CA THR A 139 -8.22 -9.74 -3.77
C THR A 139 -9.69 -10.03 -4.05
N SER A 140 -10.38 -10.60 -3.06
CA SER A 140 -11.84 -10.82 -3.11
C SER A 140 -12.62 -9.51 -3.34
N ALA A 141 -12.13 -8.38 -2.84
CA ALA A 141 -12.73 -7.06 -3.08
C ALA A 141 -12.74 -6.66 -4.58
N GLY A 142 -11.70 -7.05 -5.32
CA GLY A 142 -11.61 -6.81 -6.77
C GLY A 142 -12.71 -7.52 -7.57
N VAL A 143 -13.18 -8.67 -7.10
CA VAL A 143 -14.25 -9.42 -7.77
C VAL A 143 -15.55 -8.61 -7.83
N LYS A 144 -15.95 -8.02 -6.69
CA LYS A 144 -17.16 -7.19 -6.63
C LYS A 144 -17.07 -5.98 -7.55
N MET A 145 -15.93 -5.34 -7.62
CA MET A 145 -15.71 -4.20 -8.51
C MET A 145 -16.04 -4.53 -9.96
N PHE A 146 -15.59 -5.67 -10.48
CA PHE A 146 -15.87 -6.07 -11.85
C PHE A 146 -17.28 -6.59 -12.04
N GLN A 147 -17.86 -7.28 -11.05
CA GLN A 147 -19.27 -7.68 -11.07
C GLN A 147 -20.20 -6.47 -11.18
N ASP A 148 -19.92 -5.40 -10.42
CA ASP A 148 -20.69 -4.16 -10.47
C ASP A 148 -20.61 -3.47 -11.85
N GLN A 149 -19.55 -3.75 -12.63
CA GLN A 149 -19.37 -3.30 -14.01
C GLN A 149 -20.00 -4.25 -15.06
N GLY A 150 -20.62 -5.34 -14.61
CA GLY A 150 -21.29 -6.31 -15.49
C GLY A 150 -20.35 -7.38 -16.06
N ILE A 151 -19.13 -7.52 -15.58
CA ILE A 151 -18.20 -8.59 -15.97
C ILE A 151 -18.40 -9.78 -15.02
N ASN A 152 -18.77 -10.92 -15.56
CA ASN A 152 -18.99 -12.13 -14.77
C ASN A 152 -17.65 -12.67 -14.23
N THR A 153 -17.33 -12.26 -13.02
CA THR A 153 -16.06 -12.52 -12.35
C THR A 153 -16.24 -13.48 -11.19
N THR A 154 -15.28 -14.37 -10.97
CA THR A 154 -15.22 -15.25 -9.81
C THR A 154 -13.84 -15.20 -9.17
N PHE A 155 -13.70 -15.83 -8.01
CA PHE A 155 -12.45 -15.88 -7.25
C PHE A 155 -12.03 -17.33 -7.01
N LEU A 156 -10.75 -17.62 -7.25
CA LEU A 156 -10.17 -18.94 -7.01
C LEU A 156 -8.99 -18.83 -6.01
N PRO A 157 -8.85 -19.82 -5.12
CA PRO A 157 -7.72 -19.91 -4.21
C PRO A 157 -6.41 -20.26 -4.94
N PHE A 158 -5.28 -20.11 -4.26
CA PHE A 158 -4.01 -20.66 -4.71
C PHE A 158 -4.04 -22.18 -4.73
N PHE A 159 -3.63 -22.77 -5.82
CA PHE A 159 -3.47 -24.21 -5.98
C PHE A 159 -2.05 -24.62 -5.55
N GLN A 160 -1.94 -25.48 -4.57
CA GLN A 160 -0.67 -25.97 -4.07
C GLN A 160 -0.23 -27.24 -4.78
N GLU A 161 1.07 -27.55 -4.76
CA GLU A 161 1.63 -28.76 -5.39
C GLU A 161 1.06 -30.05 -4.82
N ASN A 162 0.79 -30.08 -3.51
CA ASN A 162 0.19 -31.22 -2.80
C ASN A 162 -1.32 -31.42 -3.08
N GLY A 163 -1.91 -30.61 -3.97
CA GLY A 163 -3.33 -30.63 -4.30
C GLY A 163 -4.25 -29.86 -3.35
N GLU A 164 -3.71 -29.29 -2.28
CA GLU A 164 -4.47 -28.42 -1.39
C GLU A 164 -4.78 -27.08 -2.06
N LYS A 165 -5.81 -26.42 -1.55
CA LYS A 165 -6.18 -25.06 -1.91
C LYS A 165 -5.99 -24.14 -0.73
N TRP A 166 -5.35 -23.02 -0.94
CA TRP A 166 -5.08 -22.04 0.11
C TRP A 166 -5.47 -20.63 -0.34
N ILE A 167 -5.93 -19.82 0.61
CA ILE A 167 -6.01 -18.38 0.42
C ILE A 167 -4.96 -17.71 1.28
N MET A 168 -4.41 -16.62 0.80
CA MET A 168 -3.68 -15.72 1.66
C MET A 168 -4.64 -14.67 2.21
N THR A 169 -4.43 -14.26 3.45
CA THR A 169 -5.28 -13.26 4.11
C THR A 169 -4.43 -12.14 4.69
N THR A 170 -5.01 -10.95 4.69
CA THR A 170 -4.43 -9.78 5.35
C THR A 170 -5.47 -9.15 6.27
N PRO A 171 -5.12 -8.78 7.50
CA PRO A 171 -6.01 -7.98 8.34
C PRO A 171 -6.26 -6.63 7.67
N TYR A 172 -7.39 -6.51 6.98
CA TYR A 172 -7.70 -5.32 6.18
C TYR A 172 -8.14 -4.15 7.06
N PHE A 173 -9.00 -4.43 8.04
CA PHE A 173 -9.49 -3.41 8.94
C PHE A 173 -9.15 -3.76 10.39
N GLN A 174 -8.45 -2.86 11.05
CA GLN A 174 -7.99 -3.06 12.42
C GLN A 174 -8.47 -1.94 13.33
N VAL A 175 -8.88 -2.30 14.55
CA VAL A 175 -9.29 -1.36 15.58
C VAL A 175 -8.37 -1.44 16.78
N ALA A 176 -7.85 -0.30 17.22
CA ALA A 176 -7.09 -0.16 18.44
C ALA A 176 -7.75 0.83 19.39
N LEU A 177 -7.77 0.50 20.67
CA LEU A 177 -8.22 1.41 21.71
C LEU A 177 -7.04 2.27 22.21
N ASN A 178 -7.27 3.56 22.31
CA ASN A 178 -6.24 4.48 22.80
C ASN A 178 -5.91 4.18 24.29
N SER A 179 -4.65 4.04 24.61
CA SER A 179 -4.18 3.73 25.98
C SER A 179 -4.61 4.77 27.03
N ASN A 180 -4.86 6.03 26.64
CA ASN A 180 -5.39 7.06 27.54
C ASN A 180 -6.79 6.75 28.08
N LEU A 181 -7.54 5.85 27.44
CA LEU A 181 -8.84 5.38 27.94
C LEU A 181 -8.72 4.69 29.30
N THR A 182 -7.55 4.21 29.67
CA THR A 182 -7.30 3.65 31.02
C THR A 182 -7.49 4.70 32.13
N LYS A 183 -7.39 5.98 31.80
CA LYS A 183 -7.53 7.10 32.74
C LYS A 183 -8.96 7.64 32.85
N ASP A 184 -9.90 7.19 32.02
CA ASP A 184 -11.29 7.62 32.00
C ASP A 184 -12.22 6.40 31.83
N GLU A 185 -12.71 5.90 32.95
CA GLU A 185 -13.56 4.70 33.01
C GLU A 185 -14.85 4.86 32.21
N THR A 186 -15.43 6.06 32.17
CA THR A 186 -16.69 6.32 31.43
C THR A 186 -16.43 6.26 29.92
N ARG A 187 -15.37 6.89 29.45
CA ARG A 187 -14.97 6.82 28.03
C ARG A 187 -14.55 5.41 27.65
N ARG A 188 -13.81 4.73 28.50
CA ARG A 188 -13.41 3.34 28.29
C ARG A 188 -14.61 2.43 28.07
N LYS A 189 -15.64 2.51 28.93
CA LYS A 189 -16.87 1.72 28.77
C LYS A 189 -17.60 2.02 27.47
N LYS A 190 -17.66 3.28 27.06
CA LYS A 190 -18.28 3.65 25.77
C LYS A 190 -17.49 3.09 24.58
N ALA A 191 -16.18 3.22 24.60
CA ALA A 191 -15.30 2.69 23.55
C ALA A 191 -15.39 1.16 23.46
N MET A 192 -15.38 0.44 24.58
CA MET A 192 -15.61 -1.00 24.62
C MET A 192 -16.95 -1.38 24.02
N LYS A 193 -18.04 -0.64 24.35
CA LYS A 193 -19.34 -0.92 23.76
C LYS A 193 -19.36 -0.75 22.23
N VAL A 194 -18.66 0.25 21.70
CA VAL A 194 -18.51 0.43 20.24
C VAL A 194 -17.78 -0.76 19.66
N LEU A 195 -16.66 -1.17 20.26
CA LEU A 195 -15.88 -2.33 19.82
C LEU A 195 -16.72 -3.62 19.85
N ASP A 196 -17.43 -3.88 20.96
CA ASP A 196 -18.33 -5.03 21.09
C ASP A 196 -19.43 -5.04 20.01
N THR A 197 -19.94 -3.83 19.68
CA THR A 197 -20.93 -3.69 18.59
C THR A 197 -20.31 -4.01 17.23
N MET A 198 -19.11 -3.50 16.94
CA MET A 198 -18.41 -3.77 15.67
C MET A 198 -18.04 -5.26 15.51
N LEU A 199 -17.72 -5.93 16.60
CA LEU A 199 -17.39 -7.36 16.62
C LEU A 199 -18.60 -8.28 16.79
N SER A 200 -19.81 -7.73 16.92
CA SER A 200 -21.04 -8.55 16.98
C SER A 200 -21.30 -9.26 15.65
N ALA A 201 -21.96 -10.42 15.69
CA ALA A 201 -22.29 -11.18 14.49
C ALA A 201 -23.09 -10.37 13.46
N ASP A 202 -24.04 -9.53 13.91
CA ASP A 202 -24.83 -8.66 13.03
C ASP A 202 -23.96 -7.62 12.31
N ALA A 203 -23.08 -6.93 13.04
CA ALA A 203 -22.19 -5.95 12.43
C ALA A 203 -21.15 -6.60 11.49
N GLN A 204 -20.61 -7.76 11.90
CA GLN A 204 -19.65 -8.51 11.07
C GLN A 204 -20.31 -9.01 9.78
N ASN A 205 -21.53 -9.55 9.84
CA ASN A 205 -22.28 -9.96 8.65
C ASN A 205 -22.48 -8.79 7.68
N ARG A 206 -22.78 -7.59 8.19
CA ARG A 206 -22.92 -6.40 7.35
C ARG A 206 -21.58 -5.97 6.76
N ILE A 207 -20.51 -5.94 7.54
CA ILE A 207 -19.17 -5.57 7.07
C ILE A 207 -18.70 -6.52 5.97
N VAL A 208 -18.90 -7.82 6.17
CA VAL A 208 -18.46 -8.86 5.23
C VAL A 208 -19.41 -8.95 4.03
N TYR A 209 -20.72 -8.87 4.24
CA TYR A 209 -21.71 -9.17 3.22
C TYR A 209 -22.12 -7.95 2.39
N ASP A 210 -22.40 -6.80 3.05
CA ASP A 210 -22.83 -5.58 2.35
C ASP A 210 -21.63 -4.77 1.83
N GLY A 211 -20.48 -5.00 2.42
CA GLY A 211 -19.39 -4.10 2.29
C GLY A 211 -18.44 -4.40 1.15
N GLN A 212 -17.96 -5.57 0.93
CA GLN A 212 -16.90 -5.79 -0.07
C GLN A 212 -16.31 -7.21 -0.06
N ASP A 213 -17.07 -8.24 0.29
CA ASP A 213 -16.61 -9.62 0.24
C ASP A 213 -15.37 -9.91 1.10
N LEU A 214 -15.29 -9.25 2.24
CA LEU A 214 -14.23 -9.42 3.22
C LEU A 214 -14.53 -10.60 4.15
N LEU A 215 -13.50 -11.29 4.59
CA LEU A 215 -13.61 -12.37 5.56
C LEU A 215 -13.72 -11.84 6.99
N SER A 216 -14.54 -12.48 7.85
CA SER A 216 -14.60 -12.15 9.26
C SER A 216 -13.59 -12.99 10.08
N TYR A 217 -12.96 -12.36 11.07
CA TYR A 217 -12.18 -13.08 12.09
C TYR A 217 -13.03 -13.54 13.28
N SER A 218 -14.33 -13.21 13.31
CA SER A 218 -15.22 -13.68 14.38
C SER A 218 -15.68 -15.10 14.11
N GLN A 219 -15.53 -15.98 15.11
CA GLN A 219 -16.00 -17.38 15.04
C GLN A 219 -17.52 -17.51 15.08
N ASP A 220 -18.22 -16.47 15.55
CA ASP A 220 -19.67 -16.47 15.70
C ASP A 220 -20.41 -15.97 14.44
N VAL A 221 -19.69 -15.67 13.37
CA VAL A 221 -20.25 -15.22 12.10
C VAL A 221 -20.45 -16.43 11.19
N ASP A 222 -21.71 -16.73 10.88
CA ASP A 222 -22.03 -17.64 9.78
C ASP A 222 -21.74 -16.93 8.47
N LEU A 223 -20.62 -17.26 7.83
CA LEU A 223 -20.16 -16.66 6.60
C LEU A 223 -21.12 -16.97 5.46
N GLN A 224 -21.95 -16.01 5.11
CA GLN A 224 -22.79 -16.05 3.93
C GLN A 224 -21.98 -15.50 2.74
N LEU A 225 -21.05 -16.33 2.22
CA LEU A 225 -20.28 -15.97 1.06
C LEU A 225 -21.18 -15.82 -0.17
N THR A 226 -20.88 -14.82 -0.98
CA THR A 226 -21.53 -14.63 -2.27
C THR A 226 -21.19 -15.78 -3.23
N GLU A 227 -21.99 -15.96 -4.27
CA GLU A 227 -21.83 -17.09 -5.21
C GLU A 227 -20.43 -17.16 -5.85
N TYR A 228 -19.79 -16.00 -6.06
CA TYR A 228 -18.45 -15.94 -6.66
C TYR A 228 -17.30 -16.22 -5.68
N LEU A 229 -17.61 -16.31 -4.38
CA LEU A 229 -16.65 -16.73 -3.33
C LEU A 229 -16.92 -18.16 -2.84
N LYS A 230 -17.83 -18.90 -3.46
CA LYS A 230 -18.20 -20.24 -3.00
C LYS A 230 -17.03 -21.22 -2.93
N ASP A 231 -16.07 -21.08 -3.84
CA ASP A 231 -14.89 -21.96 -3.87
C ASP A 231 -13.88 -21.67 -2.75
N VAL A 232 -14.03 -20.53 -2.07
CA VAL A 232 -13.24 -20.16 -0.88
C VAL A 232 -13.79 -20.77 0.40
N LYS A 233 -15.10 -21.10 0.45
CA LYS A 233 -15.74 -21.60 1.66
C LYS A 233 -15.08 -22.88 2.19
N PRO A 234 -14.83 -23.93 1.38
CA PRO A 234 -14.13 -25.12 1.86
C PRO A 234 -12.73 -24.81 2.41
N VAL A 235 -12.01 -23.89 1.75
CA VAL A 235 -10.66 -23.48 2.15
C VAL A 235 -10.66 -22.83 3.54
N ILE A 236 -11.68 -22.03 3.85
CA ILE A 236 -11.87 -21.42 5.16
C ILE A 236 -12.25 -22.48 6.20
N GLU A 237 -13.18 -23.37 5.87
CA GLU A 237 -13.63 -24.47 6.77
C GLU A 237 -12.51 -25.44 7.12
N GLU A 238 -11.58 -25.67 6.18
CA GLU A 238 -10.36 -26.48 6.39
C GLU A 238 -9.24 -25.69 7.09
N ASN A 239 -9.43 -24.40 7.37
CA ASN A 239 -8.44 -23.49 7.95
C ASN A 239 -7.17 -23.37 7.10
N HIS A 240 -7.29 -23.47 5.77
CA HIS A 240 -6.21 -23.26 4.82
C HIS A 240 -6.04 -21.76 4.49
N MET A 241 -5.86 -20.98 5.54
CA MET A 241 -5.67 -19.53 5.47
C MET A 241 -4.26 -19.16 5.92
N TYR A 242 -3.50 -18.53 5.05
CA TYR A 242 -2.16 -18.07 5.35
C TYR A 242 -2.17 -16.56 5.54
N ILE A 243 -1.75 -16.08 6.71
CA ILE A 243 -1.54 -14.65 6.93
C ILE A 243 -0.14 -14.30 6.42
N ARG A 244 -0.04 -13.41 5.45
CA ARG A 244 1.24 -13.01 4.87
C ARG A 244 2.21 -12.43 5.90
N ILE A 245 3.50 -12.61 5.65
CA ILE A 245 4.55 -11.84 6.31
C ILE A 245 4.63 -10.50 5.57
N ALA A 246 4.48 -9.41 6.32
CA ALA A 246 4.48 -8.07 5.77
C ALA A 246 5.37 -7.17 6.65
N SER A 247 6.65 -7.11 6.32
CA SER A 247 7.58 -6.11 6.85
C SER A 247 8.19 -5.36 5.67
N ASN A 248 8.61 -4.13 5.86
CA ASN A 248 9.19 -3.32 4.78
C ASN A 248 10.38 -4.03 4.15
N ASP A 249 11.25 -4.62 4.97
CA ASP A 249 12.40 -5.40 4.51
C ASP A 249 11.98 -6.55 3.59
N PHE A 250 10.89 -7.24 3.95
CA PHE A 250 10.38 -8.36 3.18
C PHE A 250 9.74 -7.93 1.86
N PHE A 251 9.10 -6.75 1.83
CA PHE A 251 8.55 -6.16 0.61
C PHE A 251 9.66 -5.81 -0.39
N SER A 252 10.65 -5.01 0.03
CA SER A 252 11.72 -4.53 -0.86
C SER A 252 12.57 -5.68 -1.42
N VAL A 253 12.97 -6.61 -0.55
CA VAL A 253 13.75 -7.79 -0.98
C VAL A 253 12.92 -8.69 -1.91
N SER A 254 11.61 -8.87 -1.65
CA SER A 254 10.75 -9.64 -2.55
C SER A 254 10.66 -8.99 -3.93
N LYS A 255 10.54 -7.66 -4.00
CA LYS A 255 10.50 -6.94 -5.28
C LYS A 255 11.78 -7.18 -6.08
N ASP A 256 12.94 -6.97 -5.46
CA ASP A 256 14.23 -7.16 -6.14
C ASP A 256 14.40 -8.60 -6.65
N VAL A 257 14.19 -9.57 -5.77
CA VAL A 257 14.51 -10.98 -6.09
C VAL A 257 13.47 -11.58 -7.06
N VAL A 258 12.17 -11.36 -6.82
CA VAL A 258 11.13 -11.92 -7.70
C VAL A 258 11.15 -11.26 -9.07
N SER A 259 11.47 -9.96 -9.17
CA SER A 259 11.67 -9.31 -10.47
C SER A 259 12.81 -9.94 -11.27
N LYS A 260 13.92 -10.28 -10.61
CA LYS A 260 15.05 -10.98 -11.24
C LYS A 260 14.72 -12.42 -11.65
N MET A 261 13.83 -13.09 -10.92
CA MET A 261 13.30 -14.38 -11.36
C MET A 261 12.43 -14.25 -12.61
N ILE A 262 11.50 -13.29 -12.61
CA ILE A 262 10.59 -13.03 -13.75
C ILE A 262 11.39 -12.60 -15.00
N SER A 263 12.44 -11.79 -14.85
CA SER A 263 13.31 -11.41 -15.96
C SER A 263 14.25 -12.53 -16.44
N GLY A 264 14.33 -13.64 -15.70
CA GLY A 264 15.22 -14.76 -16.00
C GLY A 264 16.68 -14.54 -15.58
N GLU A 265 16.96 -13.53 -14.78
CA GLU A 265 18.29 -13.26 -14.22
C GLU A 265 18.67 -14.26 -13.11
N TYR A 266 17.69 -14.65 -12.28
CA TYR A 266 17.87 -15.61 -11.18
C TYR A 266 17.07 -16.89 -11.40
N ASP A 267 17.71 -18.03 -11.16
CA ASP A 267 17.03 -19.29 -10.88
C ASP A 267 16.57 -19.35 -9.41
N ALA A 268 15.82 -20.39 -9.04
CA ALA A 268 15.30 -20.56 -7.69
C ALA A 268 16.39 -20.57 -6.61
N GLY A 269 17.54 -21.21 -6.90
CA GLY A 269 18.66 -21.29 -5.96
C GLY A 269 19.36 -19.95 -5.74
N GLN A 270 19.57 -19.19 -6.81
CA GLN A 270 20.14 -17.84 -6.76
C GLN A 270 19.18 -16.89 -6.04
N ALA A 271 17.88 -16.99 -6.33
CA ALA A 271 16.84 -16.19 -5.70
C ALA A 271 16.79 -16.42 -4.18
N TYR A 272 16.78 -17.69 -3.73
CA TYR A 272 16.83 -18.02 -2.32
C TYR A 272 18.07 -17.44 -1.62
N GLN A 273 19.26 -17.63 -2.21
CA GLN A 273 20.52 -17.13 -1.63
C GLN A 273 20.55 -15.61 -1.56
N SER A 274 20.11 -14.93 -2.62
CA SER A 274 20.05 -13.49 -2.68
C SER A 274 19.08 -12.92 -1.66
N PHE A 275 17.89 -13.51 -1.55
CA PHE A 275 16.87 -13.08 -0.60
C PHE A 275 17.36 -13.22 0.85
N ASP A 276 17.92 -14.39 1.19
CA ASP A 276 18.48 -14.67 2.51
C ASP A 276 19.58 -13.68 2.89
N SER A 277 20.52 -13.45 1.96
CA SER A 277 21.61 -12.50 2.16
C SER A 277 21.11 -11.07 2.38
N GLN A 278 20.19 -10.60 1.54
CA GLN A 278 19.67 -9.25 1.65
C GLN A 278 18.92 -9.03 2.98
N LEU A 279 18.08 -9.97 3.41
CA LEU A 279 17.43 -9.89 4.72
C LEU A 279 18.41 -9.84 5.89
N LEU A 280 19.58 -10.47 5.77
CA LEU A 280 20.63 -10.45 6.79
C LEU A 280 21.46 -9.17 6.74
N GLU A 281 21.71 -8.61 5.54
CA GLU A 281 22.46 -7.37 5.34
C GLU A 281 21.70 -6.14 5.78
N GLU A 282 20.41 -6.04 5.48
CA GLU A 282 19.57 -4.91 5.92
C GLU A 282 19.57 -4.70 7.43
N LYS A 283 19.89 -5.73 8.20
CA LYS A 283 20.08 -5.60 9.65
C LYS A 283 21.35 -4.91 10.07
N SER A 284 22.43 -5.06 9.33
CA SER A 284 23.72 -4.46 9.69
C SER A 284 23.75 -2.95 9.43
N THR A 285 22.96 -2.48 8.46
CA THR A 285 22.82 -1.04 8.11
C THR A 285 21.78 -0.33 8.94
N SER A 286 20.76 -1.03 9.46
CA SER A 286 19.61 -0.45 10.17
C SER A 286 19.92 0.22 11.50
N GLU A 287 21.11 0.02 12.06
CA GLU A 287 21.52 0.59 13.34
C GLU A 287 22.34 1.89 13.20
N LYS A 288 22.73 2.28 11.99
CA LYS A 288 23.48 3.52 11.78
C LYS A 288 22.57 4.71 12.06
N VAL A 289 22.90 5.48 13.09
CA VAL A 289 22.26 6.77 13.35
C VAL A 289 22.75 7.77 12.32
N VAL A 290 21.88 8.22 11.43
CA VAL A 290 22.19 9.18 10.35
C VAL A 290 21.84 10.61 10.75
N LEU A 291 20.99 10.79 11.74
CA LEU A 291 20.61 12.07 12.26
C LEU A 291 20.44 12.01 13.79
N ASP A 292 21.27 12.72 14.52
CA ASP A 292 21.12 12.92 15.96
C ASP A 292 20.24 14.16 16.22
N SER A 293 18.92 13.96 16.14
CA SER A 293 17.98 14.98 16.59
C SER A 293 17.73 14.83 18.08
N GLN A 294 17.97 15.87 18.85
CA GLN A 294 17.60 15.89 20.27
C GLN A 294 16.10 16.11 20.48
N LYS A 295 15.36 16.36 19.41
CA LYS A 295 13.93 16.61 19.43
C LYS A 295 13.17 15.46 18.83
N SER A 296 11.99 15.20 19.36
CA SER A 296 11.03 14.26 18.78
C SER A 296 9.80 15.04 18.34
N TYR A 297 9.31 14.76 17.13
CA TYR A 297 8.14 15.43 16.55
C TYR A 297 7.01 14.42 16.39
N SER A 298 5.83 14.81 16.91
CA SER A 298 4.62 13.99 16.85
C SER A 298 4.03 14.00 15.44
N ASN A 299 3.55 12.85 14.98
CA ASN A 299 2.74 12.72 13.76
C ASN A 299 1.23 12.95 14.01
N ARG A 300 0.86 13.52 15.16
CA ARG A 300 -0.55 13.84 15.43
C ARG A 300 -0.90 15.18 14.83
N PHE A 301 -2.04 15.22 14.15
CA PHE A 301 -2.61 16.46 13.66
C PHE A 301 -3.18 17.30 14.83
N HIS A 302 -2.87 18.58 14.86
CA HIS A 302 -3.43 19.57 15.76
C HIS A 302 -4.21 20.62 14.96
N SER A 303 -5.37 21.04 15.49
CA SER A 303 -6.22 22.05 14.85
C SER A 303 -5.56 23.44 14.77
N SER A 304 -4.53 23.67 15.56
CA SER A 304 -3.67 24.85 15.49
C SER A 304 -2.24 24.40 15.21
N GLY A 305 -1.79 24.48 13.97
CA GLY A 305 -0.41 24.16 13.58
C GLY A 305 -0.27 23.03 12.55
N GLY A 306 -1.18 22.07 12.53
CA GLY A 306 -1.09 20.92 11.64
C GLY A 306 -0.36 19.73 12.27
N ASN A 307 0.51 19.07 11.52
CA ASN A 307 1.27 17.88 11.94
C ASN A 307 2.77 18.20 12.01
N ALA A 308 3.35 18.18 13.19
CA ALA A 308 4.73 18.63 13.40
C ALA A 308 5.77 17.75 12.67
N ALA A 309 5.63 16.42 12.70
CA ALA A 309 6.56 15.53 12.00
C ALA A 309 6.50 15.75 10.47
N TYR A 310 5.30 15.88 9.92
CA TYR A 310 5.11 16.13 8.49
C TYR A 310 5.59 17.53 8.08
N SER A 311 5.42 18.54 8.97
CA SER A 311 5.97 19.87 8.77
C SER A 311 7.50 19.88 8.68
N VAL A 312 8.18 19.16 9.56
CA VAL A 312 9.64 19.00 9.50
C VAL A 312 10.08 18.40 8.17
N MET A 313 9.41 17.33 7.72
CA MET A 313 9.75 16.68 6.47
C MET A 313 9.47 17.58 5.27
N ALA A 314 8.29 18.20 5.22
CA ALA A 314 7.92 19.12 4.15
C ALA A 314 8.85 20.34 4.08
N ASN A 315 9.24 20.92 5.23
CA ASN A 315 10.16 22.04 5.27
C ASN A 315 11.57 21.64 4.81
N THR A 316 12.03 20.46 5.21
CA THR A 316 13.32 19.93 4.76
C THR A 316 13.32 19.68 3.25
N LEU A 317 12.31 18.98 2.72
CA LEU A 317 12.17 18.72 1.29
C LEU A 317 12.02 20.01 0.49
N ARG A 318 11.26 21.01 0.99
CA ARG A 318 11.18 22.33 0.36
C ARG A 318 12.56 22.96 0.21
N GLY A 319 13.40 22.86 1.23
CA GLY A 319 14.79 23.33 1.20
C GLY A 319 15.64 22.60 0.16
N ILE A 320 15.53 21.27 0.08
CA ILE A 320 16.24 20.44 -0.88
C ILE A 320 15.86 20.82 -2.33
N TYR A 321 14.56 20.98 -2.59
CA TYR A 321 14.06 21.38 -3.93
C TYR A 321 14.24 22.88 -4.24
N GLY A 322 14.64 23.70 -3.25
CA GLY A 322 14.84 25.14 -3.43
C GLY A 322 13.57 25.92 -3.77
N SER A 323 12.41 25.47 -3.31
CA SER A 323 11.11 26.05 -3.61
C SER A 323 10.67 27.08 -2.58
N ASP A 324 9.83 28.07 -3.01
CA ASP A 324 9.17 29.00 -2.11
C ASP A 324 8.08 28.34 -1.29
N VAL A 325 7.40 27.35 -1.89
CA VAL A 325 6.27 26.63 -1.32
C VAL A 325 6.40 25.14 -1.67
N LEU A 326 6.07 24.27 -0.73
CA LEU A 326 5.87 22.85 -0.99
C LEU A 326 4.46 22.46 -0.56
N ILE A 327 3.78 21.68 -1.42
CA ILE A 327 2.45 21.10 -1.17
C ILE A 327 2.58 19.58 -1.21
N ALA A 328 2.13 18.93 -0.15
CA ALA A 328 1.99 17.47 -0.04
C ALA A 328 0.66 17.13 0.64
N THR A 329 0.35 15.86 0.74
CA THR A 329 -0.77 15.38 1.54
C THR A 329 -0.26 14.51 2.68
N GLY A 330 -1.08 14.28 3.71
CA GLY A 330 -0.73 13.36 4.78
C GLY A 330 -0.41 11.94 4.27
N ASN A 331 -1.00 11.55 3.14
CA ASN A 331 -0.74 10.26 2.50
C ASN A 331 0.63 10.18 1.80
N SER A 332 1.32 11.30 1.63
CA SER A 332 2.72 11.30 1.15
C SER A 332 3.70 10.75 2.18
N PHE A 333 3.27 10.58 3.42
CA PHE A 333 4.10 10.19 4.55
C PHE A 333 3.51 8.97 5.25
N THR A 334 4.37 8.08 5.73
CA THR A 334 3.97 6.79 6.33
C THR A 334 3.32 6.89 7.71
N GLY A 335 3.27 8.07 8.30
CA GLY A 335 2.68 8.28 9.62
C GLY A 335 3.60 7.97 10.80
N ASN A 336 4.89 7.74 10.57
CA ASN A 336 5.87 7.53 11.61
C ASN A 336 6.18 8.81 12.39
N VAL A 337 6.69 8.68 13.59
CA VAL A 337 7.12 9.79 14.46
C VAL A 337 8.61 10.03 14.26
N LEU A 338 9.02 11.27 14.06
CA LEU A 338 10.44 11.63 14.07
C LEU A 338 10.97 11.60 15.52
N LYS A 339 11.83 10.66 15.81
CA LYS A 339 12.42 10.47 17.15
C LYS A 339 13.89 10.84 17.17
N ALA A 340 14.39 11.24 18.33
CA ALA A 340 15.83 11.36 18.56
C ALA A 340 16.53 10.02 18.26
N GLY A 341 17.75 10.09 17.74
CA GLY A 341 18.49 8.90 17.33
C GLY A 341 17.96 8.25 16.05
N TYR A 342 17.50 9.07 15.10
CA TYR A 342 16.94 8.62 13.80
C TYR A 342 17.97 7.84 13.01
N THR A 343 17.60 6.65 12.54
CA THR A 343 18.48 5.76 11.78
C THR A 343 18.20 5.84 10.29
N GLU A 344 19.15 5.37 9.47
CA GLU A 344 19.01 5.28 8.02
C GLU A 344 17.75 4.48 7.60
N LYS A 345 17.48 3.37 8.28
CA LYS A 345 16.25 2.58 8.07
C LYS A 345 14.97 3.37 8.39
N MET A 346 14.97 4.10 9.50
CA MET A 346 13.82 4.95 9.85
C MET A 346 13.60 6.05 8.81
N ALA A 347 14.66 6.52 8.17
CA ALA A 347 14.55 7.52 7.10
C ALA A 347 13.80 6.98 5.88
N GLY A 348 14.16 5.78 5.41
CA GLY A 348 13.46 5.11 4.31
C GLY A 348 11.98 4.85 4.61
N ASP A 349 11.64 4.60 5.87
CA ASP A 349 10.26 4.32 6.29
C ASP A 349 9.36 5.57 6.42
N MET A 350 9.82 6.76 6.11
CA MET A 350 9.06 8.00 6.35
C MET A 350 8.27 8.50 5.14
N ILE A 351 8.71 8.21 3.95
CA ILE A 351 8.04 8.58 2.68
C ILE A 351 7.28 7.35 2.17
N MET A 352 6.08 7.57 1.63
CA MET A 352 5.34 6.48 0.96
C MET A 352 6.13 6.01 -0.26
N PRO A 353 6.50 4.72 -0.32
CA PRO A 353 7.36 4.19 -1.38
C PRO A 353 6.66 4.20 -2.75
N ASN A 354 7.46 4.26 -3.79
CA ASN A 354 7.23 3.83 -5.17
C ASN A 354 6.40 4.70 -6.12
N GLU A 355 5.62 5.69 -5.69
CA GLU A 355 4.79 6.47 -6.63
C GLU A 355 4.89 7.97 -6.44
N LEU A 356 5.50 8.41 -5.35
CA LEU A 356 5.54 9.82 -5.02
C LEU A 356 6.69 10.50 -5.78
N SER A 357 6.33 11.38 -6.69
CA SER A 357 7.27 12.21 -7.45
C SER A 357 7.16 13.69 -7.04
N ALA A 358 8.26 14.41 -7.22
CA ALA A 358 8.30 15.85 -7.03
C ALA A 358 8.13 16.57 -8.37
N TYR A 359 7.18 17.48 -8.42
CA TYR A 359 6.89 18.32 -9.59
C TYR A 359 7.05 19.77 -9.19
N SER A 360 7.85 20.53 -9.93
CA SER A 360 8.10 21.93 -9.64
C SER A 360 7.55 22.84 -10.75
N SER A 361 6.93 23.94 -10.37
CA SER A 361 6.40 24.94 -11.30
C SER A 361 6.49 26.34 -10.72
N LYS A 362 6.32 27.35 -11.58
CA LYS A 362 6.06 28.73 -11.16
C LYS A 362 4.56 28.98 -11.19
N MET A 363 4.02 29.45 -10.08
CA MET A 363 2.59 29.76 -9.93
C MET A 363 2.41 31.22 -9.53
N SER A 364 1.37 31.85 -10.05
CA SER A 364 0.86 33.10 -9.49
C SER A 364 0.22 32.85 -8.12
N GLY A 365 0.03 33.89 -7.33
CA GLY A 365 -0.68 33.78 -6.06
C GLY A 365 -2.13 33.34 -6.22
N ALA A 366 -2.77 33.64 -7.36
CA ALA A 366 -4.11 33.16 -7.69
C ALA A 366 -4.11 31.64 -7.89
N GLU A 367 -3.22 31.11 -8.73
CA GLU A 367 -3.06 29.67 -9.02
C GLU A 367 -2.67 28.89 -7.77
N LEU A 368 -1.74 29.42 -6.96
CA LEU A 368 -1.37 28.81 -5.70
C LEU A 368 -2.55 28.70 -4.73
N LYS A 369 -3.38 29.74 -4.62
CA LYS A 369 -4.58 29.71 -3.76
C LYS A 369 -5.61 28.69 -4.27
N GLU A 370 -5.77 28.58 -5.59
CA GLU A 370 -6.65 27.58 -6.19
C GLU A 370 -6.15 26.16 -5.97
N ALA A 371 -4.86 25.90 -6.16
CA ALA A 371 -4.25 24.61 -5.86
C ALA A 371 -4.49 24.22 -4.38
N VAL A 372 -4.16 25.10 -3.45
CA VAL A 372 -4.38 24.85 -2.01
C VAL A 372 -5.86 24.64 -1.70
N LYS A 373 -6.77 25.38 -2.35
CA LYS A 373 -8.20 25.22 -2.21
C LYS A 373 -8.66 23.82 -2.63
N ASN A 374 -8.19 23.34 -3.77
CA ASN A 374 -8.50 21.99 -4.27
C ASN A 374 -8.04 20.90 -3.29
N PHE A 375 -6.89 21.06 -2.63
CA PHE A 375 -6.43 20.14 -1.61
C PHE A 375 -7.19 20.24 -0.28
N VAL A 376 -7.78 21.37 0.06
CA VAL A 376 -8.56 21.59 1.28
C VAL A 376 -10.03 21.20 1.10
N GLU A 377 -10.66 21.68 0.02
CA GLU A 377 -12.10 21.55 -0.22
C GLU A 377 -12.44 20.31 -1.06
N GLY A 378 -11.44 19.71 -1.72
CA GLY A 378 -11.65 18.65 -2.70
C GLY A 378 -11.97 19.19 -4.09
N TYR A 379 -11.87 18.34 -5.11
CA TYR A 379 -12.25 18.66 -6.49
C TYR A 379 -12.99 17.47 -7.12
N GLU A 380 -13.82 17.73 -8.14
CA GLU A 380 -14.50 16.67 -8.89
C GLU A 380 -13.47 15.76 -9.55
N GLY A 381 -13.24 14.58 -8.99
CA GLY A 381 -12.29 13.60 -9.53
C GLY A 381 -11.50 12.81 -8.50
N GLY A 382 -11.54 13.13 -7.19
CA GLY A 382 -10.90 12.20 -6.28
C GLY A 382 -10.36 12.67 -4.95
N PHE A 383 -10.29 13.94 -4.66
CA PHE A 383 -9.93 14.36 -3.31
C PHE A 383 -11.19 14.63 -2.49
N THR A 384 -11.50 13.74 -1.56
CA THR A 384 -12.45 14.05 -0.48
C THR A 384 -11.67 14.33 0.78
N PRO A 385 -11.76 15.54 1.36
CA PRO A 385 -11.02 15.93 2.56
C PRO A 385 -11.56 15.31 3.87
N PHE A 386 -12.45 14.35 3.78
CA PHE A 386 -13.10 13.70 4.92
C PHE A 386 -12.18 12.96 5.90
N ASN A 387 -10.90 12.82 5.56
CA ASN A 387 -9.94 12.22 6.45
C ASN A 387 -8.89 13.26 6.82
N ARG A 388 -8.77 13.61 8.11
CA ARG A 388 -7.72 14.52 8.59
C ARG A 388 -6.30 14.06 8.21
N GLY A 389 -6.11 12.77 7.89
CA GLY A 389 -4.88 12.24 7.30
C GLY A 389 -4.65 12.68 5.85
N SER A 390 -5.70 13.04 5.11
CA SER A 390 -5.61 13.52 3.72
C SER A 390 -5.52 15.04 3.60
N LEU A 391 -5.60 15.79 4.71
CA LEU A 391 -5.41 17.24 4.68
C LEU A 391 -4.03 17.60 4.12
N PRO A 392 -3.92 18.73 3.42
CA PRO A 392 -2.65 19.15 2.87
C PRO A 392 -1.60 19.35 3.95
N VAL A 393 -0.38 18.98 3.63
CA VAL A 393 0.82 19.32 4.38
C VAL A 393 1.53 20.42 3.59
N LEU A 394 1.65 21.58 4.19
CA LEU A 394 2.13 22.78 3.53
C LEU A 394 3.46 23.23 4.14
N SER A 395 4.34 23.74 3.31
CA SER A 395 5.59 24.37 3.75
C SER A 395 5.82 25.68 3.03
N GLY A 396 6.27 26.69 3.74
CA GLY A 396 6.48 28.05 3.22
C GLY A 396 5.23 28.92 3.15
N ILE A 397 4.05 28.36 3.46
CA ILE A 397 2.78 29.10 3.59
C ILE A 397 1.96 28.54 4.77
N SER A 398 1.00 29.34 5.24
CA SER A 398 0.04 28.93 6.25
C SER A 398 -1.39 29.23 5.81
N VAL A 399 -2.33 28.38 6.24
CA VAL A 399 -3.75 28.47 5.86
C VAL A 399 -4.67 28.50 7.07
N GLU A 400 -5.78 29.22 6.94
CA GLU A 400 -6.93 29.12 7.83
C GLU A 400 -8.05 28.37 7.10
N VAL A 401 -8.56 27.32 7.74
CA VAL A 401 -9.62 26.47 7.20
C VAL A 401 -10.78 26.45 8.16
N LYS A 402 -12.00 26.60 7.67
CA LYS A 402 -13.22 26.37 8.42
C LYS A 402 -13.62 24.92 8.31
N GLU A 403 -13.85 24.28 9.46
CA GLU A 403 -14.40 22.93 9.58
C GLU A 403 -15.88 23.02 9.89
N THR A 404 -16.71 22.37 9.09
CA THR A 404 -18.15 22.15 9.39
C THR A 404 -18.36 20.65 9.62
N ASP A 405 -19.58 20.23 9.97
CA ASP A 405 -19.86 18.81 10.27
C ASP A 405 -19.54 17.89 9.08
N ASP A 406 -19.63 18.42 7.85
CA ASP A 406 -19.51 17.63 6.63
C ASP A 406 -18.45 18.17 5.62
N ASP A 407 -17.76 19.28 5.92
CA ASP A 407 -16.93 19.92 4.90
C ASP A 407 -15.80 20.81 5.48
N TYR A 408 -14.82 21.12 4.62
CA TYR A 408 -13.72 22.05 4.90
C TYR A 408 -13.71 23.17 3.87
N THR A 409 -13.55 24.42 4.30
CA THR A 409 -13.50 25.58 3.43
C THR A 409 -12.26 26.42 3.68
N LEU A 410 -11.46 26.67 2.62
CA LEU A 410 -10.28 27.51 2.71
C LEU A 410 -10.70 28.98 2.89
N SER A 411 -10.30 29.58 4.01
CA SER A 411 -10.66 30.98 4.32
C SER A 411 -9.52 31.98 4.10
N LYS A 412 -8.25 31.51 4.20
CA LYS A 412 -7.10 32.41 4.07
C LYS A 412 -5.83 31.64 3.75
N VAL A 413 -4.98 32.24 2.92
CA VAL A 413 -3.61 31.78 2.64
C VAL A 413 -2.63 32.90 2.92
N THR A 414 -1.58 32.62 3.70
CA THR A 414 -0.55 33.62 4.07
C THR A 414 0.86 33.07 3.86
N LYS A 415 1.80 33.95 3.55
CA LYS A 415 3.23 33.70 3.59
C LYS A 415 3.89 34.73 4.49
N ASP A 416 4.70 34.31 5.44
CA ASP A 416 5.36 35.20 6.42
C ASP A 416 4.38 36.14 7.13
N GLY A 417 3.17 35.61 7.47
CA GLY A 417 2.09 36.34 8.13
C GLY A 417 1.33 37.34 7.24
N LYS A 418 1.71 37.51 5.96
CA LYS A 418 1.04 38.39 5.02
C LYS A 418 0.14 37.59 4.06
N GLN A 419 -1.04 38.13 3.76
CA GLN A 419 -1.94 37.50 2.80
C GLN A 419 -1.34 37.54 1.39
N ILE A 420 -1.32 36.39 0.72
CA ILE A 420 -0.85 36.25 -0.66
C ILE A 420 -1.75 37.03 -1.61
N GLN A 421 -1.14 37.87 -2.48
CA GLN A 421 -1.84 38.60 -3.52
C GLN A 421 -1.90 37.77 -4.80
N ASP A 422 -2.90 38.00 -5.66
CA ASP A 422 -3.09 37.22 -6.90
C ASP A 422 -1.90 37.31 -7.87
N ASN A 423 -1.22 38.45 -7.89
CA ASN A 423 -0.08 38.72 -8.78
C ASN A 423 1.29 38.32 -8.16
N ASP A 424 1.33 37.83 -6.92
CA ASP A 424 2.59 37.33 -6.37
C ASP A 424 3.03 36.13 -7.22
N THR A 425 4.32 35.84 -7.24
CA THR A 425 4.85 34.69 -7.99
C THR A 425 5.68 33.82 -7.07
N PHE A 426 5.48 32.50 -7.13
CA PHE A 426 6.15 31.51 -6.28
C PHE A 426 6.69 30.35 -7.11
N THR A 427 7.84 29.82 -6.70
CA THR A 427 8.25 28.47 -7.10
C THR A 427 7.56 27.48 -6.17
N VAL A 428 6.78 26.57 -6.73
CA VAL A 428 5.97 25.60 -5.99
C VAL A 428 6.43 24.19 -6.34
N THR A 429 6.75 23.40 -5.32
CA THR A 429 6.97 21.96 -5.50
C THR A 429 5.78 21.20 -4.93
N CYS A 430 5.26 20.27 -5.72
CA CYS A 430 4.16 19.40 -5.39
C CYS A 430 4.67 17.98 -5.23
N LEU A 431 4.38 17.34 -4.09
CA LEU A 431 4.61 15.93 -3.93
C LEU A 431 3.33 15.18 -4.26
N ALA A 432 3.29 14.48 -5.38
CA ALA A 432 2.09 13.82 -5.85
C ALA A 432 2.40 12.55 -6.65
N ILE A 433 1.42 11.65 -6.70
CA ILE A 433 1.38 10.63 -7.75
C ILE A 433 0.79 11.24 -9.03
N PRO A 434 1.14 10.75 -10.22
CA PRO A 434 0.72 11.36 -11.49
C PRO A 434 -0.78 11.65 -11.59
N LYS A 435 -1.64 10.74 -11.16
CA LYS A 435 -3.10 10.91 -11.20
C LYS A 435 -3.64 12.03 -10.30
N HIS A 436 -2.86 12.51 -9.34
CA HIS A 436 -3.26 13.62 -8.47
C HIS A 436 -2.82 14.99 -8.99
N MET A 437 -2.12 15.03 -10.11
CA MET A 437 -1.71 16.29 -10.73
C MET A 437 -2.89 17.11 -11.24
N GLU A 438 -4.05 16.49 -11.48
CA GLU A 438 -5.30 17.17 -11.85
C GLU A 438 -5.82 18.13 -10.75
N ALA A 439 -5.36 17.99 -9.50
CA ALA A 439 -5.69 18.93 -8.42
C ALA A 439 -5.05 20.31 -8.61
N TYR A 440 -4.05 20.41 -9.47
CA TYR A 440 -3.39 21.65 -9.78
C TYR A 440 -4.11 22.37 -10.94
N PRO A 441 -4.14 23.72 -10.93
CA PRO A 441 -4.80 24.48 -12.00
C PRO A 441 -4.22 24.08 -13.38
N ALA A 442 -5.11 23.74 -14.30
CA ALA A 442 -4.74 23.49 -15.68
C ALA A 442 -4.56 24.84 -16.41
N ASP A 443 -3.36 25.38 -16.40
CA ASP A 443 -2.98 26.54 -17.21
C ASP A 443 -1.81 26.13 -18.12
N ASP A 444 -1.89 26.49 -19.40
CA ASP A 444 -0.82 26.26 -20.38
C ASP A 444 0.52 26.93 -19.98
N ASN A 445 0.50 27.81 -18.99
CA ASN A 445 1.67 28.46 -18.41
C ASN A 445 2.29 27.73 -17.23
N ILE A 446 1.59 26.75 -16.63
CA ILE A 446 2.12 25.95 -15.53
C ILE A 446 2.86 24.76 -16.13
N VAL A 447 4.16 24.90 -16.27
CA VAL A 447 5.03 23.80 -16.71
C VAL A 447 5.59 23.11 -15.48
N PHE A 448 5.13 21.90 -15.23
CA PHE A 448 5.72 21.04 -14.21
C PHE A 448 7.01 20.44 -14.76
N ASP A 449 8.12 20.79 -14.13
CA ASP A 449 9.43 20.17 -14.38
C ASP A 449 9.70 19.14 -13.30
N GLY A 450 10.02 17.92 -13.69
CA GLY A 450 10.24 16.82 -12.77
C GLY A 450 9.35 15.60 -13.08
N GLY A 451 9.01 14.84 -12.06
CA GLY A 451 8.20 13.62 -12.19
C GLY A 451 9.01 12.34 -12.39
N ASN A 452 10.33 12.46 -12.62
CA ASN A 452 11.24 11.35 -12.77
C ASN A 452 12.13 11.10 -11.54
N THR A 453 12.00 11.93 -10.49
CA THR A 453 12.79 11.79 -9.27
C THR A 453 11.88 11.31 -8.15
N SER A 454 12.16 10.12 -7.65
CA SER A 454 11.52 9.58 -6.46
C SER A 454 11.77 10.52 -5.27
N VAL A 455 10.70 10.85 -4.55
CA VAL A 455 10.81 11.64 -3.32
C VAL A 455 11.49 10.83 -2.22
N ASP A 456 11.27 9.52 -2.22
CA ASP A 456 11.88 8.59 -1.28
C ASP A 456 13.40 8.53 -1.47
N ASP A 457 13.88 8.35 -2.70
CA ASP A 457 15.32 8.37 -2.99
C ASP A 457 15.96 9.71 -2.62
N THR A 458 15.28 10.83 -2.91
CA THR A 458 15.76 12.16 -2.57
C THR A 458 15.87 12.34 -1.05
N TRP A 459 14.86 11.88 -0.30
CA TRP A 459 14.84 11.96 1.15
C TRP A 459 15.92 11.08 1.78
N THR A 460 15.97 9.81 1.38
CA THR A 460 16.94 8.84 1.89
C THR A 460 18.36 9.25 1.57
N GLY A 461 18.61 9.72 0.33
CA GLY A 461 19.91 10.25 -0.07
C GLY A 461 20.35 11.45 0.77
N TYR A 462 19.44 12.41 1.01
CA TYR A 462 19.73 13.56 1.87
C TYR A 462 20.06 13.16 3.30
N ILE A 463 19.25 12.29 3.92
CA ILE A 463 19.46 11.84 5.30
C ILE A 463 20.76 11.05 5.44
N SER A 464 21.14 10.27 4.44
CA SER A 464 22.37 9.46 4.44
C SER A 464 23.66 10.27 4.21
N ASP A 465 23.55 11.53 3.82
CA ASP A 465 24.69 12.42 3.52
C ASP A 465 25.31 13.01 4.79
N GLY A 466 25.41 12.38 5.86
CA GLY A 466 26.17 12.74 7.08
C GLY A 466 26.06 14.17 7.64
N ASP A 467 25.80 15.14 6.78
CA ASP A 467 25.61 16.57 7.07
C ASP A 467 24.12 16.99 7.06
N ALA A 468 23.19 16.04 6.99
CA ALA A 468 21.76 16.32 6.94
C ALA A 468 21.26 17.07 8.16
N VAL A 469 20.54 18.16 7.93
CA VAL A 469 19.90 18.97 8.99
C VAL A 469 18.41 19.06 8.71
N LEU A 470 17.61 18.51 9.62
CA LEU A 470 16.15 18.67 9.54
C LEU A 470 15.74 20.10 9.87
N ALA A 471 14.83 20.62 9.05
CA ALA A 471 14.20 21.92 9.33
C ALA A 471 13.34 21.85 10.59
N GLU A 472 13.12 23.00 11.23
CA GLU A 472 12.18 23.10 12.35
C GLU A 472 10.73 23.03 11.80
N PRO A 473 9.77 22.49 12.60
CA PRO A 473 8.38 22.50 12.22
C PRO A 473 7.79 23.91 12.21
N GLU A 474 6.93 24.20 11.27
CA GLU A 474 6.15 25.43 11.18
C GLU A 474 4.66 25.12 11.31
N ASP A 475 3.91 26.06 11.92
CA ASP A 475 2.46 25.99 11.97
C ASP A 475 1.90 26.36 10.59
N TYR A 476 1.44 25.37 9.84
CA TYR A 476 0.99 25.57 8.46
C TYR A 476 -0.53 25.58 8.31
N MET A 477 -1.29 25.18 9.33
CA MET A 477 -2.74 25.09 9.24
C MET A 477 -3.43 25.44 10.57
N THR A 478 -4.51 26.21 10.48
CA THR A 478 -5.43 26.44 11.59
C THR A 478 -6.85 26.03 11.17
N LEU A 479 -7.43 25.08 11.88
CA LEU A 479 -8.85 24.72 11.74
C LEU A 479 -9.70 25.54 12.72
N ARG A 480 -10.83 26.07 12.26
CA ARG A 480 -11.79 26.88 13.05
C ARG A 480 -13.21 26.40 12.83
#